data_2c86e48c860b7b1f72887772a70d6eec
#
_entry.id   2c86e48c860b7b1f72887772a70d6eec
#
_cell.length_a   1.000
_cell.length_b   1.000
_cell.length_c   1.000
_cell.angle_alpha   90.00
_cell.angle_beta   90.00
_cell.angle_gamma   90.00
#
_symmetry.space_group_name_H-M   'P 1'
#
loop_
_entity.id
_entity.type
_entity.pdbx_description
1 polymer ?
#
loop_
_entity_poly.entity_id
_entity_poly.type
_entity_poly.pdbx_seq_one_letter_code
_entity_poly.pdbx_strand_id
1 'polypeptide(L)'
;AASDVYKRQVHDEGIYSEKELIEKGKELVDGGNRDFIDAKINPDEMNIMLFTSGTTSKSKVVALSHKNLVSNVMDSASVIDVDSSDKVLSFLPLHHVFECTVGMLLSLYLGAERSFCDGIRHILENINEYNITFSSFVPAIYESMYKNIMKTLEKQGKLEAVKKLMVENRDKTMAEKKEIFKDIHNIFGGNVKMFISGAAALDKDVEQAFRDWGINLCQGYGLTETSPVIGVETNENFR
;
A
#
# COMPACT_ATOMS: atom_id res chain seq x y z
N ALA A 1 -22.93 0.06 6.26
CA ALA A 1 -22.78 -0.16 7.72
C ALA A 1 -21.50 0.50 8.28
N ALA A 2 -20.38 0.56 7.56
CA ALA A 2 -19.16 1.24 8.02
C ALA A 2 -19.32 2.78 8.01
N SER A 3 -20.09 3.35 7.08
CA SER A 3 -20.33 4.79 6.99
C SER A 3 -21.12 5.38 8.18
N ASP A 4 -21.88 4.56 8.92
CA ASP A 4 -22.68 5.06 10.04
C ASP A 4 -21.90 5.16 11.36
N VAL A 5 -20.76 4.48 11.47
CA VAL A 5 -19.90 4.58 12.66
C VAL A 5 -19.22 5.97 12.73
N TYR A 6 -18.91 6.56 11.57
CA TYR A 6 -18.28 7.90 11.49
C TYR A 6 -19.30 9.06 11.56
N LYS A 7 -20.61 8.76 11.51
CA LYS A 7 -21.67 9.79 11.55
C LYS A 7 -22.24 10.04 12.93
N ARG A 8 -21.84 9.30 13.97
CA ARG A 8 -22.20 9.63 15.34
C ARG A 8 -21.38 10.83 15.79
N GLN A 9 -21.96 12.01 15.58
CA GLN A 9 -21.57 13.21 16.33
C GLN A 9 -21.91 12.95 17.80
N VAL A 10 -20.91 12.56 18.57
CA VAL A 10 -21.04 12.50 20.02
C VAL A 10 -20.76 13.91 20.50
N HIS A 11 -21.78 14.66 20.83
CA HIS A 11 -21.70 15.98 21.48
C HIS A 11 -21.51 15.81 23.01
N ASP A 12 -20.46 15.10 23.40
CA ASP A 12 -20.02 15.10 24.79
C ASP A 12 -18.96 16.21 24.99
N GLU A 13 -18.96 16.85 26.14
CA GLU A 13 -17.97 17.89 26.46
C GLU A 13 -16.53 17.37 26.23
N GLY A 14 -15.78 18.04 25.36
CA GLY A 14 -14.39 17.69 25.01
C GLY A 14 -14.24 16.76 23.79
N ILE A 15 -15.31 16.37 23.12
CA ILE A 15 -15.26 15.61 21.86
C ILE A 15 -15.62 16.55 20.71
N TYR A 16 -14.71 16.69 19.75
CA TYR A 16 -14.90 17.54 18.59
C TYR A 16 -15.00 16.66 17.32
N SER A 17 -15.84 17.08 16.38
CA SER A 17 -15.82 16.51 15.03
C SER A 17 -14.56 16.98 14.28
N GLU A 18 -14.13 16.24 13.25
CA GLU A 18 -13.03 16.63 12.39
C GLU A 18 -13.23 18.04 11.82
N LYS A 19 -14.44 18.35 11.36
CA LYS A 19 -14.79 19.67 10.81
C LYS A 19 -14.58 20.80 11.83
N GLU A 20 -15.06 20.62 13.07
CA GLU A 20 -14.87 21.61 14.15
C GLU A 20 -13.38 21.83 14.47
N LEU A 21 -12.57 20.75 14.44
CA LEU A 21 -11.12 20.87 14.66
C LEU A 21 -10.43 21.61 13.52
N ILE A 22 -10.83 21.37 12.26
CA ILE A 22 -10.31 22.09 11.09
C ILE A 22 -10.68 23.58 11.16
N GLU A 23 -11.93 23.90 11.46
CA GLU A 23 -12.38 25.30 11.58
C GLU A 23 -11.63 26.01 12.70
N LYS A 24 -11.52 25.40 13.88
CA LYS A 24 -10.78 25.95 15.02
C LYS A 24 -9.27 26.11 14.72
N GLY A 25 -8.67 25.13 14.05
CA GLY A 25 -7.27 25.20 13.63
C GLY A 25 -7.04 26.36 12.65
N LYS A 26 -7.96 26.56 11.70
CA LYS A 26 -7.90 27.68 10.75
C LYS A 26 -8.01 29.03 11.47
N GLU A 27 -8.95 29.19 12.38
CA GLU A 27 -9.09 30.42 13.19
C GLU A 27 -7.80 30.74 13.95
N LEU A 28 -7.14 29.73 14.54
CA LEU A 28 -5.87 29.89 15.25
C LEU A 28 -4.75 30.36 14.31
N VAL A 29 -4.62 29.75 13.13
CA VAL A 29 -3.60 30.11 12.14
C VAL A 29 -3.85 31.50 11.59
N ASP A 30 -5.09 31.83 11.22
CA ASP A 30 -5.49 33.15 10.71
C ASP A 30 -5.28 34.23 11.80
N GLY A 31 -5.41 33.85 13.09
CA GLY A 31 -5.09 34.68 14.25
C GLY A 31 -3.60 34.83 14.56
N GLY A 32 -2.73 34.23 13.75
CA GLY A 32 -1.27 34.31 13.91
C GLY A 32 -0.64 33.28 14.87
N ASN A 33 -1.42 32.27 15.32
CA ASN A 33 -0.86 31.19 16.13
C ASN A 33 0.12 30.36 15.29
N ARG A 34 1.30 30.09 15.85
CA ARG A 34 2.38 29.34 15.20
C ARG A 34 2.85 28.14 16.02
N ASP A 35 2.16 27.80 17.11
CA ASP A 35 2.59 26.76 18.05
C ASP A 35 2.87 25.41 17.34
N PHE A 36 2.05 25.05 16.34
CA PHE A 36 2.27 23.83 15.57
C PHE A 36 3.50 23.93 14.64
N ILE A 37 3.68 25.08 13.98
CA ILE A 37 4.78 25.29 13.01
C ILE A 37 6.11 25.40 13.74
N ASP A 38 6.13 26.08 14.90
CA ASP A 38 7.32 26.35 15.68
C ASP A 38 7.58 25.26 16.75
N ALA A 39 6.77 24.20 16.76
CA ALA A 39 6.93 23.08 17.68
C ALA A 39 8.31 22.41 17.53
N LYS A 40 9.02 22.30 18.63
CA LYS A 40 10.31 21.58 18.67
C LYS A 40 10.06 20.09 18.76
N ILE A 41 10.36 19.38 17.69
CA ILE A 41 10.25 17.92 17.64
C ILE A 41 11.59 17.31 18.00
N ASN A 42 11.60 16.44 19.01
CA ASN A 42 12.75 15.57 19.28
C ASN A 42 12.59 14.28 18.46
N PRO A 43 13.38 14.07 17.38
CA PRO A 43 13.21 12.92 16.49
C PRO A 43 13.53 11.57 17.15
N ASP A 44 14.28 11.55 18.24
CA ASP A 44 14.69 10.34 18.97
C ASP A 44 13.70 9.96 20.08
N GLU A 45 12.70 10.81 20.37
CA GLU A 45 11.69 10.54 21.40
C GLU A 45 10.64 9.52 20.90
N MET A 46 10.32 8.55 21.76
CA MET A 46 9.36 7.46 21.44
C MET A 46 7.92 7.94 21.62
N ASN A 47 7.37 8.57 20.59
CA ASN A 47 6.04 9.20 20.63
C ASN A 47 4.97 8.44 19.86
N ILE A 48 5.34 7.39 19.11
CA ILE A 48 4.42 6.60 18.29
C ILE A 48 4.27 5.24 18.95
N MET A 49 3.03 4.91 19.37
CA MET A 49 2.72 3.67 20.06
C MET A 49 1.75 2.82 19.22
N LEU A 50 2.19 1.62 18.88
CA LEU A 50 1.44 0.68 18.05
C LEU A 50 1.19 -0.62 18.83
N PHE A 51 -0.06 -1.09 18.83
CA PHE A 51 -0.42 -2.32 19.50
C PHE A 51 -0.29 -3.50 18.54
N THR A 52 0.42 -4.53 18.96
CA THR A 52 0.52 -5.80 18.22
C THR A 52 -0.13 -6.91 19.02
N SER A 53 -0.80 -7.84 18.31
CA SER A 53 -1.25 -9.10 18.90
C SER A 53 -0.01 -9.97 19.17
N GLY A 54 0.52 -9.90 20.39
CA GLY A 54 1.67 -10.72 20.77
C GLY A 54 1.35 -12.23 20.67
N THR A 55 2.39 -13.04 20.52
CA THR A 55 2.31 -14.53 20.57
C THR A 55 1.81 -15.06 21.93
N THR A 56 1.76 -14.21 22.94
CA THR A 56 1.17 -14.44 24.26
C THR A 56 -0.15 -13.67 24.35
N SER A 57 -1.12 -14.15 25.11
CA SER A 57 -2.49 -13.61 25.27
C SER A 57 -2.60 -12.12 25.64
N LYS A 58 -1.50 -11.40 25.78
CA LYS A 58 -1.46 -9.96 26.09
C LYS A 58 -0.93 -9.18 24.88
N SER A 59 -1.65 -8.15 24.45
CA SER A 59 -1.17 -7.19 23.46
C SER A 59 0.13 -6.54 23.92
N LYS A 60 1.08 -6.39 23.01
CA LYS A 60 2.33 -5.67 23.23
C LYS A 60 2.24 -4.27 22.62
N VAL A 61 2.90 -3.31 23.22
CA VAL A 61 3.05 -1.95 22.68
C VAL A 61 4.44 -1.84 22.07
N VAL A 62 4.49 -1.50 20.80
CA VAL A 62 5.72 -1.12 20.10
C VAL A 62 5.81 0.40 20.12
N ALA A 63 6.90 0.94 20.69
CA ALA A 63 7.16 2.36 20.73
C ALA A 63 8.20 2.72 19.65
N LEU A 64 7.85 3.65 18.78
CA LEU A 64 8.69 4.13 17.68
C LEU A 64 8.92 5.63 17.80
N SER A 65 10.07 6.10 17.32
CA SER A 65 10.38 7.53 17.22
C SER A 65 10.08 8.04 15.81
N HIS A 66 10.01 9.36 15.66
CA HIS A 66 9.94 10.00 14.33
C HIS A 66 11.11 9.58 13.44
N LYS A 67 12.32 9.48 14.02
CA LYS A 67 13.53 9.05 13.30
C LYS A 67 13.40 7.63 12.75
N ASN A 68 12.78 6.72 13.50
CA ASN A 68 12.55 5.35 13.01
C ASN A 68 11.68 5.33 11.75
N LEU A 69 10.56 6.06 11.75
CA LEU A 69 9.69 6.13 10.58
C LEU A 69 10.36 6.84 9.41
N VAL A 70 10.99 8.00 9.65
CA VAL A 70 11.61 8.80 8.59
C VAL A 70 12.75 8.04 7.91
N SER A 71 13.66 7.41 8.69
CA SER A 71 14.74 6.61 8.09
C SER A 71 14.19 5.47 7.25
N ASN A 72 13.15 4.77 7.73
CA ASN A 72 12.53 3.68 6.97
C ASN A 72 11.86 4.16 5.68
N VAL A 73 11.22 5.34 5.69
CA VAL A 73 10.67 5.98 4.48
C VAL A 73 11.79 6.30 3.48
N MET A 74 12.89 6.91 3.94
CA MET A 74 14.02 7.29 3.07
C MET A 74 14.70 6.05 2.47
N ASP A 75 14.94 5.02 3.30
CA ASP A 75 15.53 3.77 2.85
C ASP A 75 14.63 3.06 1.82
N SER A 76 13.31 3.02 2.08
CA SER A 76 12.32 2.48 1.15
C SER A 76 12.31 3.25 -0.18
N ALA A 77 12.34 4.59 -0.12
CA ALA A 77 12.40 5.44 -1.31
C ALA A 77 13.64 5.20 -2.17
N SER A 78 14.75 4.77 -1.55
CA SER A 78 16.02 4.52 -2.26
C SER A 78 16.04 3.23 -3.08
N VAL A 79 15.10 2.29 -2.82
CA VAL A 79 15.11 0.96 -3.42
C VAL A 79 13.90 0.68 -4.33
N ILE A 80 12.85 1.52 -4.28
CA ILE A 80 11.67 1.36 -5.14
C ILE A 80 11.66 2.41 -6.26
N ASP A 81 11.15 2.00 -7.42
CA ASP A 81 11.00 2.90 -8.59
C ASP A 81 9.62 3.59 -8.54
N VAL A 82 9.47 4.51 -7.60
CA VAL A 82 8.26 5.35 -7.42
C VAL A 82 8.69 6.80 -7.24
N ASP A 83 8.05 7.72 -7.95
CA ASP A 83 8.33 9.16 -7.91
C ASP A 83 7.07 10.04 -7.88
N SER A 84 7.22 11.35 -8.02
CA SER A 84 6.12 12.32 -7.97
C SER A 84 5.12 12.22 -9.12
N SER A 85 5.41 11.47 -10.17
CA SER A 85 4.47 11.20 -11.27
C SER A 85 3.56 10.01 -10.99
N ASP A 86 3.85 9.24 -9.94
CA ASP A 86 3.13 8.04 -9.59
C ASP A 86 1.83 8.30 -8.82
N LYS A 87 0.91 7.35 -8.93
CA LYS A 87 -0.39 7.36 -8.27
C LYS A 87 -0.52 6.13 -7.39
N VAL A 88 -0.73 6.37 -6.11
CA VAL A 88 -0.75 5.35 -5.06
C VAL A 88 -2.19 5.10 -4.61
N LEU A 89 -2.59 3.82 -4.53
CA LEU A 89 -3.85 3.43 -3.91
C LEU A 89 -3.60 2.99 -2.47
N SER A 90 -4.14 3.74 -1.52
CA SER A 90 -4.15 3.42 -0.09
C SER A 90 -5.36 2.54 0.24
N PHE A 91 -5.13 1.36 0.76
CA PHE A 91 -6.18 0.39 1.06
C PHE A 91 -6.12 -0.15 2.48
N LEU A 92 -4.92 -0.42 2.98
CA LEU A 92 -4.75 -1.00 4.31
C LEU A 92 -5.06 0.03 5.41
N PRO A 93 -5.40 -0.40 6.63
CA PRO A 93 -5.68 0.52 7.72
C PRO A 93 -4.45 1.36 8.11
N LEU A 94 -4.59 2.69 8.14
CA LEU A 94 -3.49 3.62 8.46
C LEU A 94 -2.91 3.46 9.87
N HIS A 95 -3.62 2.80 10.79
CA HIS A 95 -3.11 2.49 12.12
C HIS A 95 -2.11 1.33 12.14
N HIS A 96 -1.97 0.59 11.03
CA HIS A 96 -0.88 -0.36 10.85
C HIS A 96 0.35 0.34 10.29
N VAL A 97 1.52 0.07 10.88
CA VAL A 97 2.77 0.71 10.48
C VAL A 97 3.10 0.53 9.00
N PHE A 98 2.72 -0.60 8.39
CA PHE A 98 2.97 -0.85 6.98
C PHE A 98 2.25 0.17 6.09
N GLU A 99 0.95 0.38 6.29
CA GLU A 99 0.20 1.37 5.52
C GLU A 99 0.60 2.81 5.90
N CYS A 100 0.84 3.06 7.20
CA CYS A 100 1.30 4.37 7.66
C CYS A 100 2.62 4.76 6.99
N THR A 101 3.60 3.87 6.96
CA THR A 101 4.94 4.17 6.44
C THR A 101 4.99 4.05 4.92
N VAL A 102 4.62 2.88 4.35
CA VAL A 102 4.75 2.61 2.91
C VAL A 102 3.61 3.23 2.10
N GLY A 103 2.39 3.14 2.58
CA GLY A 103 1.22 3.71 1.89
C GLY A 103 1.17 5.23 2.00
N MET A 104 1.32 5.78 3.22
CA MET A 104 1.08 7.20 3.47
C MET A 104 2.36 8.04 3.47
N LEU A 105 3.29 7.79 4.39
CA LEU A 105 4.45 8.67 4.57
C LEU A 105 5.39 8.63 3.36
N LEU A 106 5.58 7.46 2.75
CA LEU A 106 6.42 7.31 1.57
C LEU A 106 5.84 8.06 0.37
N SER A 107 4.52 7.96 0.12
CA SER A 107 3.88 8.72 -0.96
C SER A 107 3.99 10.23 -0.77
N LEU A 108 3.87 10.72 0.48
CA LEU A 108 4.08 12.13 0.81
C LEU A 108 5.53 12.55 0.60
N TYR A 109 6.49 11.73 1.01
CA TYR A 109 7.91 12.00 0.84
C TYR A 109 8.33 12.09 -0.63
N LEU A 110 7.78 11.22 -1.48
CA LEU A 110 8.04 11.19 -2.92
C LEU A 110 7.24 12.24 -3.71
N GLY A 111 6.25 12.88 -3.10
CA GLY A 111 5.33 13.80 -3.77
C GLY A 111 4.35 13.11 -4.72
N ALA A 112 4.12 11.81 -4.55
CA ALA A 112 3.20 11.03 -5.36
C ALA A 112 1.73 11.33 -5.01
N GLU A 113 0.85 11.28 -6.01
CA GLU A 113 -0.59 11.40 -5.81
C GLU A 113 -1.13 10.18 -5.05
N ARG A 114 -1.99 10.40 -4.05
CA ARG A 114 -2.59 9.31 -3.30
C ARG A 114 -4.10 9.36 -3.30
N SER A 115 -4.71 8.21 -3.64
CA SER A 115 -6.14 7.98 -3.55
C SER A 115 -6.45 6.94 -2.48
N PHE A 116 -7.58 7.08 -1.81
CA PHE A 116 -8.06 6.10 -0.83
C PHE A 116 -9.07 5.16 -1.49
N CYS A 117 -8.91 3.87 -1.24
CA CYS A 117 -9.79 2.85 -1.78
C CYS A 117 -11.15 2.86 -1.08
N ASP A 118 -12.23 2.75 -1.86
CA ASP A 118 -13.62 2.71 -1.36
C ASP A 118 -13.97 1.39 -0.65
N GLY A 119 -13.04 0.46 -0.59
CA GLY A 119 -13.16 -0.82 0.11
C GLY A 119 -12.76 -2.01 -0.76
N ILE A 120 -12.69 -3.19 -0.13
CA ILE A 120 -12.13 -4.41 -0.75
C ILE A 120 -12.81 -4.80 -2.07
N ARG A 121 -14.09 -4.50 -2.24
CA ARG A 121 -14.85 -4.84 -3.46
C ARG A 121 -14.57 -3.90 -4.62
N HIS A 122 -13.99 -2.73 -4.34
CA HIS A 122 -13.73 -1.66 -5.29
C HIS A 122 -12.25 -1.54 -5.69
N ILE A 123 -11.38 -2.43 -5.20
CA ILE A 123 -9.93 -2.32 -5.45
C ILE A 123 -9.62 -2.24 -6.95
N LEU A 124 -10.14 -3.16 -7.77
CA LEU A 124 -9.87 -3.15 -9.22
C LEU A 124 -10.53 -1.96 -9.93
N GLU A 125 -11.72 -1.56 -9.49
CA GLU A 125 -12.42 -0.38 -9.98
C GLU A 125 -11.59 0.88 -9.71
N ASN A 126 -11.15 1.07 -8.46
CA ASN A 126 -10.35 2.23 -8.08
C ASN A 126 -8.94 2.23 -8.72
N ILE A 127 -8.30 1.06 -8.91
CA ILE A 127 -7.05 0.98 -9.66
C ILE A 127 -7.22 1.55 -11.07
N ASN A 128 -8.32 1.21 -11.74
CA ASN A 128 -8.64 1.70 -13.08
C ASN A 128 -9.04 3.18 -13.08
N GLU A 129 -9.99 3.57 -12.22
CA GLU A 129 -10.55 4.91 -12.15
C GLU A 129 -9.48 5.98 -11.87
N TYR A 130 -8.59 5.69 -10.90
CA TYR A 130 -7.55 6.64 -10.49
C TYR A 130 -6.25 6.48 -11.26
N ASN A 131 -6.19 5.55 -12.23
CA ASN A 131 -4.99 5.24 -13.03
C ASN A 131 -3.77 4.92 -12.14
N ILE A 132 -3.97 4.05 -11.17
CA ILE A 132 -2.99 3.70 -10.16
C ILE A 132 -1.75 3.05 -10.79
N THR A 133 -0.57 3.49 -10.35
CA THR A 133 0.72 2.96 -10.80
C THR A 133 1.41 2.11 -9.73
N PHE A 134 1.11 2.38 -8.45
CA PHE A 134 1.70 1.70 -7.30
C PHE A 134 0.65 1.39 -6.24
N SER A 135 0.72 0.21 -5.65
CA SER A 135 -0.04 -0.11 -4.45
C SER A 135 0.61 -1.24 -3.64
N SER A 136 0.29 -1.27 -2.34
CA SER A 136 0.72 -2.32 -1.43
C SER A 136 -0.50 -3.02 -0.83
N PHE A 137 -0.51 -4.35 -0.92
CA PHE A 137 -1.59 -5.17 -0.36
C PHE A 137 -1.03 -6.35 0.43
N VAL A 138 -1.90 -7.02 1.16
CA VAL A 138 -1.60 -8.32 1.78
C VAL A 138 -1.77 -9.46 0.76
N PRO A 139 -1.10 -10.62 0.94
CA PRO A 139 -1.14 -11.76 0.01
C PRO A 139 -2.55 -12.17 -0.43
N ALA A 140 -3.50 -12.22 0.51
CA ALA A 140 -4.87 -12.64 0.23
C ALA A 140 -5.57 -11.82 -0.89
N ILE A 141 -5.19 -10.55 -1.08
CA ILE A 141 -5.72 -9.71 -2.16
C ILE A 141 -5.17 -10.18 -3.51
N TYR A 142 -3.86 -10.41 -3.63
CA TYR A 142 -3.23 -10.90 -4.86
C TYR A 142 -3.72 -12.31 -5.23
N GLU A 143 -3.87 -13.20 -4.24
CA GLU A 143 -4.43 -14.53 -4.43
C GLU A 143 -5.87 -14.48 -4.93
N SER A 144 -6.68 -13.54 -4.41
CA SER A 144 -8.04 -13.32 -4.87
C SER A 144 -8.07 -12.79 -6.32
N MET A 145 -7.21 -11.82 -6.64
CA MET A 145 -7.06 -11.30 -8.01
C MET A 145 -6.67 -12.42 -8.98
N TYR A 146 -5.63 -13.19 -8.63
CA TYR A 146 -5.18 -14.34 -9.43
C TYR A 146 -6.31 -15.34 -9.68
N LYS A 147 -7.00 -15.80 -8.64
CA LYS A 147 -8.11 -16.75 -8.75
C LYS A 147 -9.23 -16.21 -9.67
N ASN A 148 -9.56 -14.94 -9.57
CA ASN A 148 -10.59 -14.31 -10.38
C ASN A 148 -10.17 -14.22 -11.87
N ILE A 149 -8.92 -13.87 -12.15
CA ILE A 149 -8.36 -13.83 -13.50
C ILE A 149 -8.38 -15.24 -14.11
N MET A 150 -7.85 -16.24 -13.40
CA MET A 150 -7.82 -17.63 -13.88
C MET A 150 -9.21 -18.19 -14.16
N LYS A 151 -10.16 -17.92 -13.26
CA LYS A 151 -11.58 -18.32 -13.46
C LYS A 151 -12.22 -17.62 -14.67
N THR A 152 -11.86 -16.38 -14.92
CA THR A 152 -12.36 -15.63 -16.09
C THR A 152 -11.79 -16.21 -17.38
N LEU A 153 -10.50 -16.51 -17.42
CA LEU A 153 -9.83 -17.15 -18.55
C LEU A 153 -10.42 -18.56 -18.83
N GLU A 154 -10.71 -19.32 -17.78
CA GLU A 154 -11.36 -20.64 -17.90
C GLU A 154 -12.75 -20.52 -18.55
N LYS A 155 -13.58 -19.59 -18.06
CA LYS A 155 -14.92 -19.34 -18.64
C LYS A 155 -14.86 -18.92 -20.10
N GLN A 156 -13.79 -18.24 -20.51
CA GLN A 156 -13.55 -17.81 -21.90
C GLN A 156 -12.90 -18.91 -22.76
N GLY A 157 -12.56 -20.07 -22.21
CA GLY A 157 -11.83 -21.13 -22.89
C GLY A 157 -10.38 -20.78 -23.26
N LYS A 158 -9.81 -19.75 -22.62
CA LYS A 158 -8.45 -19.23 -22.90
C LYS A 158 -7.38 -19.72 -21.90
N LEU A 159 -7.77 -20.40 -20.83
CA LEU A 159 -6.87 -20.71 -19.70
C LEU A 159 -5.62 -21.46 -20.15
N GLU A 160 -5.77 -22.56 -20.89
CA GLU A 160 -4.62 -23.38 -21.33
C GLU A 160 -3.73 -22.65 -22.32
N ALA A 161 -4.29 -21.82 -23.20
CA ALA A 161 -3.51 -20.99 -24.11
C ALA A 161 -2.67 -19.95 -23.36
N VAL A 162 -3.26 -19.30 -22.34
CA VAL A 162 -2.54 -18.31 -21.50
C VAL A 162 -1.45 -18.99 -20.67
N LYS A 163 -1.72 -20.15 -20.06
CA LYS A 163 -0.70 -20.90 -19.33
C LYS A 163 0.50 -21.29 -20.22
N LYS A 164 0.22 -21.73 -21.45
CA LYS A 164 1.25 -22.05 -22.44
C LYS A 164 2.08 -20.80 -22.76
N LEU A 165 1.45 -19.67 -23.03
CA LEU A 165 2.14 -18.39 -23.28
C LEU A 165 3.00 -17.95 -22.08
N MET A 166 2.53 -18.12 -20.84
CA MET A 166 3.31 -17.82 -19.65
C MET A 166 4.64 -18.62 -19.62
N VAL A 167 4.57 -19.92 -19.90
CA VAL A 167 5.77 -20.78 -19.91
C VAL A 167 6.71 -20.42 -21.07
N GLU A 168 6.18 -20.24 -22.28
CA GLU A 168 6.96 -19.95 -23.48
C GLU A 168 7.64 -18.58 -23.47
N ASN A 169 7.14 -17.64 -22.68
CA ASN A 169 7.66 -16.27 -22.62
C ASN A 169 8.29 -15.92 -21.25
N ARG A 170 8.62 -16.91 -20.44
CA ARG A 170 9.17 -16.68 -19.09
C ARG A 170 10.48 -15.91 -19.10
N ASP A 171 11.32 -16.13 -20.09
CA ASP A 171 12.64 -15.49 -20.24
C ASP A 171 12.58 -14.09 -20.87
N LYS A 172 11.41 -13.63 -21.28
CA LYS A 172 11.24 -12.29 -21.84
C LYS A 172 11.31 -11.20 -20.77
N THR A 173 11.67 -10.00 -21.19
CA THR A 173 11.67 -8.81 -20.34
C THR A 173 10.25 -8.47 -19.86
N MET A 174 10.15 -7.74 -18.75
CA MET A 174 8.85 -7.29 -18.21
C MET A 174 8.06 -6.47 -19.24
N ALA A 175 8.73 -5.64 -20.04
CA ALA A 175 8.12 -4.84 -21.09
C ALA A 175 7.52 -5.71 -22.22
N GLU A 176 8.25 -6.73 -22.68
CA GLU A 176 7.76 -7.67 -23.69
C GLU A 176 6.57 -8.48 -23.16
N LYS A 177 6.63 -8.94 -21.91
CA LYS A 177 5.52 -9.65 -21.24
C LYS A 177 4.30 -8.76 -21.14
N LYS A 178 4.46 -7.48 -20.80
CA LYS A 178 3.37 -6.50 -20.73
C LYS A 178 2.60 -6.41 -22.05
N GLU A 179 3.31 -6.41 -23.17
CA GLU A 179 2.66 -6.39 -24.50
C GLU A 179 1.96 -7.72 -24.80
N ILE A 180 2.57 -8.86 -24.48
CA ILE A 180 1.97 -10.19 -24.71
C ILE A 180 0.68 -10.37 -23.88
N PHE A 181 0.71 -9.94 -22.60
CA PHE A 181 -0.38 -10.08 -21.65
C PHE A 181 -1.18 -8.79 -21.45
N LYS A 182 -1.24 -7.94 -22.46
CA LYS A 182 -1.94 -6.64 -22.44
C LYS A 182 -3.37 -6.72 -21.93
N ASP A 183 -4.11 -7.78 -22.28
CA ASP A 183 -5.47 -7.98 -21.79
C ASP A 183 -5.53 -8.13 -20.26
N ILE A 184 -4.53 -8.79 -19.66
CA ILE A 184 -4.40 -8.94 -18.20
C ILE A 184 -4.01 -7.59 -17.58
N HIS A 185 -3.07 -6.86 -18.19
CA HIS A 185 -2.73 -5.51 -17.73
C HIS A 185 -3.92 -4.56 -17.75
N ASN A 186 -4.80 -4.66 -18.74
CA ASN A 186 -6.01 -3.85 -18.84
C ASN A 186 -7.01 -4.12 -17.69
N ILE A 187 -6.97 -5.30 -17.05
CA ILE A 187 -7.76 -5.56 -15.84
C ILE A 187 -7.33 -4.60 -14.72
N PHE A 188 -6.06 -4.22 -14.69
CA PHE A 188 -5.45 -3.28 -13.75
C PHE A 188 -5.29 -1.86 -14.33
N GLY A 189 -6.05 -1.50 -15.36
CA GLY A 189 -5.99 -0.18 -16.00
C GLY A 189 -4.75 0.08 -16.86
N GLY A 190 -3.87 -0.90 -17.05
CA GLY A 190 -2.68 -0.79 -17.91
C GLY A 190 -1.53 0.08 -17.38
N ASN A 191 -1.73 0.78 -16.24
CA ASN A 191 -0.78 1.77 -15.71
C ASN A 191 0.10 1.26 -14.57
N VAL A 192 -0.19 0.09 -14.03
CA VAL A 192 0.56 -0.44 -12.88
C VAL A 192 2.03 -0.64 -13.22
N LYS A 193 2.93 0.01 -12.46
CA LYS A 193 4.38 -0.15 -12.49
C LYS A 193 4.82 -1.23 -11.51
N MET A 194 4.29 -1.18 -10.28
CA MET A 194 4.72 -2.06 -9.21
C MET A 194 3.60 -2.33 -8.21
N PHE A 195 3.55 -3.55 -7.73
CA PHE A 195 2.83 -3.95 -6.54
C PHE A 195 3.79 -4.48 -5.48
N ILE A 196 3.48 -4.22 -4.20
CA ILE A 196 4.21 -4.80 -3.07
C ILE A 196 3.25 -5.67 -2.25
N SER A 197 3.65 -6.91 -1.99
CA SER A 197 2.99 -7.81 -1.05
C SER A 197 3.73 -7.80 0.28
N GLY A 198 3.03 -7.52 1.38
CA GLY A 198 3.63 -7.47 2.70
C GLY A 198 2.76 -8.12 3.79
N ALA A 199 3.25 -8.13 5.02
CA ALA A 199 2.62 -8.67 6.21
C ALA A 199 2.55 -10.20 6.32
N ALA A 200 2.65 -10.96 5.24
CA ALA A 200 2.74 -12.42 5.24
C ALA A 200 3.41 -12.91 3.96
N ALA A 201 3.83 -14.17 3.92
CA ALA A 201 4.39 -14.78 2.72
C ALA A 201 3.30 -14.91 1.63
N LEU A 202 3.65 -14.53 0.40
CA LEU A 202 2.82 -14.72 -0.78
C LEU A 202 3.00 -16.15 -1.33
N ASP A 203 1.93 -16.72 -1.87
CA ASP A 203 2.01 -17.98 -2.60
C ASP A 203 2.92 -17.84 -3.82
N LYS A 204 3.88 -18.76 -3.97
CA LYS A 204 4.90 -18.70 -5.03
C LYS A 204 4.32 -18.82 -6.43
N ASP A 205 3.23 -19.57 -6.61
CA ASP A 205 2.59 -19.73 -7.92
C ASP A 205 1.86 -18.44 -8.31
N VAL A 206 1.28 -17.74 -7.33
CA VAL A 206 0.65 -16.43 -7.53
C VAL A 206 1.71 -15.38 -7.90
N GLU A 207 2.80 -15.32 -7.14
CA GLU A 207 3.89 -14.40 -7.42
C GLU A 207 4.47 -14.64 -8.83
N GLN A 208 4.76 -15.91 -9.15
CA GLN A 208 5.29 -16.29 -10.46
C GLN A 208 4.31 -15.92 -11.59
N ALA A 209 3.01 -16.11 -11.39
CA ALA A 209 2.01 -15.76 -12.40
C ALA A 209 1.98 -14.26 -12.70
N PHE A 210 2.03 -13.39 -11.68
CA PHE A 210 2.11 -11.94 -11.90
C PHE A 210 3.38 -11.55 -12.68
N ARG A 211 4.52 -12.14 -12.34
CA ARG A 211 5.78 -11.93 -13.07
C ARG A 211 5.74 -12.47 -14.51
N ASP A 212 5.13 -13.63 -14.72
CA ASP A 212 4.93 -14.18 -16.06
C ASP A 212 4.01 -13.31 -16.91
N TRP A 213 3.04 -12.60 -16.31
CA TRP A 213 2.21 -11.59 -16.97
C TRP A 213 2.94 -10.25 -17.19
N GLY A 214 4.16 -10.08 -16.69
CA GLY A 214 4.91 -8.82 -16.79
C GLY A 214 4.45 -7.75 -15.79
N ILE A 215 3.81 -8.15 -14.68
CA ILE A 215 3.44 -7.28 -13.57
C ILE A 215 4.51 -7.42 -12.49
N ASN A 216 5.16 -6.29 -12.14
CA ASN A 216 6.18 -6.26 -11.10
C ASN A 216 5.53 -6.38 -9.72
N LEU A 217 5.44 -7.60 -9.21
CA LEU A 217 4.97 -7.91 -7.85
C LEU A 217 6.17 -8.34 -7.01
N CYS A 218 6.48 -7.55 -5.99
CA CYS A 218 7.59 -7.76 -5.07
C CYS A 218 7.11 -8.08 -3.68
N GLN A 219 7.82 -8.91 -2.94
CA GLN A 219 7.55 -9.15 -1.53
C GLN A 219 8.35 -8.20 -0.66
N GLY A 220 7.68 -7.60 0.35
CA GLY A 220 8.29 -6.84 1.41
C GLY A 220 8.29 -7.63 2.72
N TYR A 221 9.42 -7.65 3.41
CA TYR A 221 9.57 -8.24 4.73
C TYR A 221 9.81 -7.18 5.79
N GLY A 222 9.16 -7.33 6.92
CA GLY A 222 9.32 -6.43 8.04
C GLY A 222 8.46 -6.77 9.26
N LEU A 223 8.61 -5.99 10.29
CA LEU A 223 7.94 -6.13 11.58
C LEU A 223 7.46 -4.74 12.04
N THR A 224 6.47 -4.67 12.91
CA THR A 224 6.08 -3.39 13.52
C THR A 224 7.26 -2.71 14.21
N GLU A 225 8.11 -3.49 14.87
CA GLU A 225 9.30 -3.06 15.57
C GLU A 225 10.40 -2.48 14.67
N THR A 226 10.32 -2.71 13.35
CA THR A 226 11.30 -2.23 12.37
C THR A 226 10.81 -1.07 11.49
N SER A 227 9.63 -0.51 11.76
CA SER A 227 9.06 0.75 11.22
C SER A 227 8.55 0.78 9.76
N PRO A 228 8.11 -0.25 9.05
CA PRO A 228 8.23 -1.67 9.31
C PRO A 228 9.30 -2.38 8.48
N VAL A 229 9.78 -1.78 7.35
CA VAL A 229 10.50 -2.48 6.28
C VAL A 229 11.92 -2.83 6.70
N ILE A 230 12.27 -4.12 6.58
CA ILE A 230 13.64 -4.62 6.69
C ILE A 230 14.23 -4.84 5.29
N GLY A 231 13.41 -5.30 4.36
CA GLY A 231 13.83 -5.56 3.00
C GLY A 231 12.65 -5.70 2.05
N VAL A 232 12.92 -5.46 0.79
CA VAL A 232 11.99 -5.66 -0.32
C VAL A 232 12.74 -6.38 -1.44
N GLU A 233 12.07 -7.31 -2.09
CA GLU A 233 12.58 -7.91 -3.32
C GLU A 233 12.63 -6.86 -4.42
N THR A 234 13.71 -6.89 -5.19
CA THR A 234 13.85 -6.11 -6.43
C THR A 234 13.93 -7.05 -7.62
N ASN A 235 13.70 -6.54 -8.82
CA ASN A 235 13.81 -7.36 -10.05
C ASN A 235 15.20 -8.00 -10.23
N GLU A 236 16.23 -7.45 -9.61
CA GLU A 236 17.61 -7.96 -9.65
C GLU A 236 17.89 -9.06 -8.64
N ASN A 237 17.12 -9.10 -7.55
CA ASN A 237 17.34 -9.99 -6.39
C ASN A 237 16.20 -11.00 -6.17
N PHE A 238 15.45 -11.31 -7.21
CA PHE A 238 14.40 -12.32 -7.13
C PHE A 238 15.00 -13.72 -6.90
N ARG A 239 14.46 -14.44 -5.89
CA ARG A 239 14.84 -15.81 -5.53
C ARG A 239 13.70 -16.79 -5.76
#